data_13c57459383c4b05ea286e7cbf2fc589
#
_entry.id   13c57459383c4b05ea286e7cbf2fc589
#
_cell.length_a   1.000
_cell.length_b   1.000
_cell.length_c   1.000
_cell.angle_alpha   90.00
_cell.angle_beta   90.00
_cell.angle_gamma   90.00
#
_symmetry.space_group_name_H-M   'P 1'
#
loop_
_entity.id
_entity.type
_entity.pdbx_description
1 polymer ?
#
loop_
_entity_poly.entity_id
_entity_poly.type
_entity_poly.pdbx_seq_one_letter_code
_entity_poly.pdbx_strand_id
1 'polypeptide(L)'
;MTNHEARMTNNTTMTHPQVTLAVVQMSCVPQQGSNVAKAVSRIAEAAAAGANLICLQELFAGQYPCQTEDHRRFDDAEPIPGPTSETIAAAARDNHVVVVGSFFERRAPGVYHNTAVIFDADGSTAGVYRKMHIPDDPLFYEKFYFTPGDLGFRSFNTRYGRVGACVCWDQWFPEAARLTALAGAAILLYPTAIGWQAHEKAEFGASQHNAWETMMRSHAIANGVFVAAANRTGLEGGVEFWGASFICDPRGNVLARASHDKEETLLVECNLDQVDVVRTHWPFLRDRRVDAYGDLSKRYLD
;
A
#
# COMPACT_ATOMS: atom_id res chain seq x y z
N MET A 1 -4.14 34.64 -41.85
CA MET A 1 -2.88 34.36 -41.19
C MET A 1 -3.10 34.53 -39.69
N THR A 2 -3.41 33.51 -39.02
CA THR A 2 -3.57 33.48 -37.55
C THR A 2 -2.76 32.31 -37.03
N ASN A 3 -1.68 32.69 -36.33
CA ASN A 3 -0.75 31.78 -35.66
C ASN A 3 -1.46 31.02 -34.54
N HIS A 4 -1.58 29.71 -34.71
CA HIS A 4 -1.81 28.76 -33.62
C HIS A 4 -0.46 28.17 -33.22
N GLU A 5 0.26 28.89 -32.37
CA GLU A 5 1.38 28.30 -31.64
C GLU A 5 0.82 27.37 -30.55
N ALA A 6 0.98 26.08 -30.79
CA ALA A 6 0.68 25.03 -29.85
C ALA A 6 1.57 25.18 -28.61
N ARG A 7 0.96 25.40 -27.45
CA ARG A 7 1.56 25.21 -26.15
C ARG A 7 1.96 23.72 -26.02
N MET A 8 3.21 23.43 -26.28
CA MET A 8 3.82 22.18 -25.82
C MET A 8 3.92 22.25 -24.29
N THR A 9 3.02 21.59 -23.61
CA THR A 9 3.18 21.28 -22.18
C THR A 9 4.41 20.40 -22.04
N ASN A 10 5.41 20.89 -21.31
CA ASN A 10 6.57 20.11 -20.90
C ASN A 10 6.10 18.89 -20.11
N ASN A 11 5.94 17.77 -20.79
CA ASN A 11 5.86 16.46 -20.20
C ASN A 11 7.28 16.13 -19.74
N THR A 12 7.58 16.42 -18.48
CA THR A 12 8.83 15.98 -17.85
C THR A 12 8.76 14.46 -17.81
N THR A 13 9.30 13.80 -18.82
CA THR A 13 9.50 12.36 -18.88
C THR A 13 10.32 11.96 -17.67
N MET A 14 9.75 11.16 -16.81
CA MET A 14 10.44 10.63 -15.64
C MET A 14 11.63 9.78 -16.11
N THR A 15 12.82 10.17 -15.71
CA THR A 15 14.09 9.67 -16.24
C THR A 15 14.69 8.51 -15.44
N HIS A 16 13.88 7.80 -14.63
CA HIS A 16 14.36 6.66 -13.86
C HIS A 16 13.57 5.37 -14.20
N PRO A 17 13.96 4.65 -15.27
CA PRO A 17 13.32 3.37 -15.60
C PRO A 17 13.63 2.28 -14.56
N GLN A 18 14.72 2.43 -13.80
CA GLN A 18 15.11 1.52 -12.71
C GLN A 18 14.77 2.12 -11.35
N VAL A 19 13.99 1.40 -10.57
CA VAL A 19 13.60 1.79 -9.21
C VAL A 19 13.86 0.61 -8.26
N THR A 20 14.67 0.84 -7.23
CA THR A 20 14.81 -0.15 -6.15
C THR A 20 13.66 0.04 -5.16
N LEU A 21 12.72 -0.90 -5.19
CA LEU A 21 11.56 -0.96 -4.31
C LEU A 21 11.90 -1.75 -3.06
N ALA A 22 11.63 -1.17 -1.90
CA ALA A 22 11.77 -1.86 -0.61
C ALA A 22 10.41 -2.04 0.08
N VAL A 23 10.28 -3.15 0.78
CA VAL A 23 9.14 -3.47 1.65
C VAL A 23 9.67 -3.73 3.04
N VAL A 24 9.14 -3.03 4.03
CA VAL A 24 9.51 -3.19 5.43
C VAL A 24 8.46 -4.04 6.14
N GLN A 25 8.88 -5.20 6.61
CA GLN A 25 8.13 -6.08 7.49
C GLN A 25 8.67 -5.97 8.90
N MET A 26 7.84 -5.53 9.85
CA MET A 26 8.24 -5.41 11.24
C MET A 26 7.14 -5.81 12.21
N SER A 27 7.50 -6.19 13.43
CA SER A 27 6.61 -6.36 14.57
C SER A 27 6.34 -5.02 15.24
N CYS A 28 5.23 -4.89 15.97
CA CYS A 28 4.92 -3.71 16.74
C CYS A 28 4.81 -4.01 18.23
N VAL A 29 5.28 -3.06 19.03
CA VAL A 29 5.15 -3.05 20.49
C VAL A 29 4.08 -2.02 20.91
N PRO A 30 3.57 -2.05 22.17
CA PRO A 30 2.56 -1.10 22.62
C PRO A 30 3.01 0.38 22.55
N GLN A 31 4.30 0.64 22.67
CA GLN A 31 4.87 2.00 22.72
C GLN A 31 5.00 2.57 21.30
N GLN A 32 4.14 3.52 20.94
CA GLN A 32 4.11 4.16 19.63
C GLN A 32 5.46 4.74 19.21
N GLY A 33 6.11 5.49 20.08
CA GLY A 33 7.41 6.09 19.80
C GLY A 33 8.50 5.07 19.42
N SER A 34 8.46 3.87 20.00
CA SER A 34 9.41 2.79 19.67
C SER A 34 9.17 2.24 18.25
N ASN A 35 7.91 2.10 17.84
CA ASN A 35 7.56 1.63 16.49
C ASN A 35 7.92 2.67 15.43
N VAL A 36 7.66 3.95 15.71
CA VAL A 36 8.01 5.07 14.81
C VAL A 36 9.54 5.16 14.66
N ALA A 37 10.29 5.08 15.76
CA ALA A 37 11.75 5.08 15.73
C ALA A 37 12.30 3.87 14.93
N LYS A 38 11.71 2.69 15.11
CA LYS A 38 12.05 1.49 14.33
C LYS A 38 11.79 1.71 12.84
N ALA A 39 10.61 2.25 12.46
CA ALA A 39 10.30 2.55 11.07
C ALA A 39 11.30 3.52 10.45
N VAL A 40 11.68 4.59 11.16
CA VAL A 40 12.71 5.55 10.71
C VAL A 40 14.06 4.87 10.51
N SER A 41 14.48 3.98 11.43
CA SER A 41 15.71 3.19 11.27
C SER A 41 15.65 2.32 10.02
N ARG A 42 14.55 1.59 9.83
CA ARG A 42 14.36 0.72 8.64
C ARG A 42 14.33 1.51 7.33
N ILE A 43 13.77 2.71 7.33
CA ILE A 43 13.83 3.62 6.17
C ILE A 43 15.28 3.98 5.85
N ALA A 44 16.06 4.40 6.84
CA ALA A 44 17.47 4.76 6.66
C ALA A 44 18.32 3.56 6.22
N GLU A 45 18.13 2.38 6.82
CA GLU A 45 18.80 1.15 6.44
C GLU A 45 18.48 0.73 4.99
N ALA A 46 17.20 0.79 4.58
CA ALA A 46 16.78 0.49 3.22
C ALA A 46 17.37 1.48 2.22
N ALA A 47 17.34 2.77 2.53
CA ALA A 47 17.95 3.82 1.70
C ALA A 47 19.45 3.62 1.54
N ALA A 48 20.17 3.32 2.62
CA ALA A 48 21.60 3.01 2.59
C ALA A 48 21.92 1.74 1.76
N ALA A 49 20.97 0.81 1.67
CA ALA A 49 21.05 -0.37 0.81
C ALA A 49 20.61 -0.10 -0.65
N GLY A 50 20.28 1.15 -1.00
CA GLY A 50 19.97 1.58 -2.37
C GLY A 50 18.49 1.68 -2.69
N ALA A 51 17.58 1.56 -1.72
CA ALA A 51 16.16 1.76 -1.96
C ALA A 51 15.84 3.17 -2.45
N ASN A 52 14.94 3.27 -3.43
CA ASN A 52 14.38 4.53 -3.92
C ASN A 52 12.96 4.76 -3.40
N LEU A 53 12.19 3.68 -3.26
CA LEU A 53 10.81 3.69 -2.83
C LEU A 53 10.60 2.63 -1.74
N ILE A 54 10.02 3.02 -0.62
CA ILE A 54 9.86 2.18 0.57
C ILE A 54 8.39 2.13 0.98
N CYS A 55 7.85 0.91 1.13
CA CYS A 55 6.51 0.68 1.66
C CYS A 55 6.59 0.14 3.08
N LEU A 56 5.97 0.84 4.02
CA LEU A 56 5.75 0.39 5.39
C LEU A 56 4.44 -0.41 5.48
N GLN A 57 4.30 -1.21 6.53
CA GLN A 57 3.07 -1.95 6.83
C GLN A 57 1.92 -1.03 7.28
N GLU A 58 0.71 -1.55 7.28
CA GLU A 58 -0.49 -0.84 7.74
C GLU A 58 -0.41 -0.48 9.22
N LEU A 59 -0.81 0.76 9.57
CA LEU A 59 -0.89 1.26 10.96
C LEU A 59 0.38 0.96 11.78
N PHE A 60 1.54 1.15 11.16
CA PHE A 60 2.86 0.72 11.67
C PHE A 60 3.26 1.38 12.99
N ALA A 61 2.65 2.52 13.34
CA ALA A 61 3.01 3.29 14.54
C ALA A 61 2.62 2.60 15.85
N GLY A 62 1.71 1.62 15.82
CA GLY A 62 1.25 0.92 17.01
C GLY A 62 0.94 -0.54 16.79
N GLN A 63 0.62 -1.25 17.87
CA GLN A 63 -0.07 -2.52 17.74
C GLN A 63 -1.42 -2.29 17.06
N TYR A 64 -1.88 -3.31 16.34
CA TYR A 64 -3.12 -3.22 15.57
C TYR A 64 -4.32 -2.91 16.48
N PRO A 65 -4.95 -1.73 16.34
CA PRO A 65 -5.92 -1.24 17.32
C PRO A 65 -7.27 -1.92 17.24
N CYS A 66 -7.60 -2.53 16.08
CA CYS A 66 -8.97 -2.95 15.76
C CYS A 66 -9.33 -4.37 16.26
N GLN A 67 -8.53 -4.95 17.17
CA GLN A 67 -8.84 -6.27 17.76
C GLN A 67 -10.01 -6.20 18.78
N THR A 68 -10.32 -5.01 19.27
CA THR A 68 -11.43 -4.74 20.19
C THR A 68 -12.08 -3.41 19.84
N GLU A 69 -13.32 -3.23 20.20
CA GLU A 69 -14.05 -1.94 20.13
C GLU A 69 -13.78 -1.13 21.41
N ASP A 70 -12.68 -0.38 21.42
CA ASP A 70 -12.23 0.41 22.57
C ASP A 70 -12.10 1.89 22.23
N HIS A 71 -12.98 2.73 22.78
CA HIS A 71 -12.99 4.17 22.53
C HIS A 71 -11.67 4.87 22.90
N ARG A 72 -10.87 4.31 23.82
CA ARG A 72 -9.58 4.88 24.20
C ARG A 72 -8.56 4.83 23.04
N ARG A 73 -8.75 3.93 22.08
CA ARG A 73 -7.88 3.83 20.89
C ARG A 73 -8.02 5.02 19.95
N PHE A 74 -9.09 5.79 20.03
CA PHE A 74 -9.20 7.03 19.27
C PHE A 74 -8.18 8.10 19.71
N ASP A 75 -7.59 7.97 20.90
CA ASP A 75 -6.51 8.83 21.37
C ASP A 75 -5.19 8.56 20.62
N ASP A 76 -5.04 7.40 19.96
CA ASP A 76 -3.88 7.05 19.13
C ASP A 76 -3.94 7.75 17.75
N ALA A 77 -5.09 8.35 17.38
CA ALA A 77 -5.28 8.97 16.08
C ALA A 77 -4.67 10.38 16.01
N GLU A 78 -3.98 10.66 14.91
CA GLU A 78 -3.33 11.97 14.66
C GLU A 78 -3.94 12.67 13.44
N PRO A 79 -3.90 14.02 13.37
CA PRO A 79 -4.16 14.72 12.10
C PRO A 79 -3.09 14.38 11.06
N ILE A 80 -3.40 14.62 9.79
CA ILE A 80 -2.41 14.58 8.71
C ILE A 80 -2.37 15.96 8.05
N PRO A 81 -1.24 16.73 8.14
CA PRO A 81 0.00 16.37 8.84
C PRO A 81 -0.17 16.32 10.37
N GLY A 82 0.68 15.50 11.01
CA GLY A 82 0.75 15.32 12.46
C GLY A 82 2.10 14.69 12.85
N PRO A 83 2.37 14.53 14.15
CA PRO A 83 3.70 14.16 14.65
C PRO A 83 4.33 12.95 13.97
N THR A 84 3.56 11.86 13.82
CA THR A 84 4.08 10.64 13.17
C THR A 84 4.29 10.85 11.67
N SER A 85 3.35 11.46 10.97
CA SER A 85 3.48 11.70 9.52
C SER A 85 4.60 12.68 9.19
N GLU A 86 4.81 13.73 10.01
CA GLU A 86 5.93 14.66 9.87
C GLU A 86 7.29 13.97 10.11
N THR A 87 7.35 13.03 11.06
CA THR A 87 8.55 12.24 11.31
C THR A 87 8.90 11.36 10.10
N ILE A 88 7.92 10.72 9.48
CA ILE A 88 8.16 9.92 8.27
C ILE A 88 8.50 10.80 7.06
N ALA A 89 7.85 11.96 6.92
CA ALA A 89 8.21 12.96 5.89
C ALA A 89 9.67 13.41 6.01
N ALA A 90 10.12 13.68 7.25
CA ALA A 90 11.51 14.01 7.52
C ALA A 90 12.45 12.85 7.14
N ALA A 91 12.11 11.61 7.53
CA ALA A 91 12.90 10.43 7.16
C ALA A 91 12.99 10.24 5.64
N ALA A 92 11.90 10.48 4.90
CA ALA A 92 11.89 10.44 3.43
C ALA A 92 12.85 11.48 2.84
N ARG A 93 12.76 12.74 3.30
CA ARG A 93 13.64 13.84 2.88
C ARG A 93 15.10 13.56 3.18
N ASP A 94 15.40 13.21 4.42
CA ASP A 94 16.78 13.11 4.91
C ASP A 94 17.53 11.93 4.25
N ASN A 95 16.78 10.93 3.76
CA ASN A 95 17.32 9.79 3.02
C ASN A 95 17.08 9.87 1.51
N HIS A 96 16.43 10.91 0.99
CA HIS A 96 16.12 11.12 -0.43
C HIS A 96 15.34 9.95 -1.07
N VAL A 97 14.41 9.35 -0.34
CA VAL A 97 13.58 8.22 -0.77
C VAL A 97 12.10 8.56 -0.71
N VAL A 98 11.30 7.93 -1.58
CA VAL A 98 9.84 7.95 -1.47
C VAL A 98 9.43 6.97 -0.37
N VAL A 99 8.54 7.39 0.53
CA VAL A 99 8.01 6.51 1.60
C VAL A 99 6.49 6.49 1.55
N VAL A 100 5.92 5.29 1.62
CA VAL A 100 4.47 5.08 1.80
C VAL A 100 4.24 4.50 3.18
N GLY A 101 3.49 5.21 4.01
CA GLY A 101 3.10 4.80 5.35
C GLY A 101 1.59 4.88 5.55
N SER A 102 1.03 4.03 6.40
CA SER A 102 -0.37 4.01 6.78
C SER A 102 -0.56 4.49 8.21
N PHE A 103 -1.55 5.36 8.42
CA PHE A 103 -1.75 6.13 9.64
C PHE A 103 -3.20 6.03 10.12
N PHE A 104 -3.42 6.08 11.43
CA PHE A 104 -4.72 6.32 12.04
C PHE A 104 -5.00 7.84 11.99
N GLU A 105 -5.71 8.27 10.93
CA GLU A 105 -6.00 9.68 10.70
C GLU A 105 -7.20 10.15 11.55
N ARG A 106 -7.01 11.21 12.31
CA ARG A 106 -8.11 12.03 12.85
C ARG A 106 -8.36 13.21 11.91
N ARG A 107 -9.29 13.05 10.98
CA ARG A 107 -9.61 14.10 9.99
C ARG A 107 -10.38 15.27 10.61
N ALA A 108 -11.30 14.95 11.50
CA ALA A 108 -12.16 15.91 12.21
C ALA A 108 -12.70 15.26 13.49
N PRO A 109 -13.31 15.99 14.40
CA PRO A 109 -14.01 15.41 15.53
C PRO A 109 -15.05 14.38 15.08
N GLY A 110 -14.88 13.12 15.52
CA GLY A 110 -15.76 12.00 15.15
C GLY A 110 -15.56 11.41 13.75
N VAL A 111 -14.56 11.88 12.96
CA VAL A 111 -14.27 11.36 11.62
C VAL A 111 -12.82 10.88 11.56
N TYR A 112 -12.67 9.58 11.39
CA TYR A 112 -11.37 8.90 11.39
C TYR A 112 -11.23 8.02 10.13
N HIS A 113 -10.00 7.89 9.65
CA HIS A 113 -9.68 7.04 8.50
C HIS A 113 -8.39 6.25 8.75
N ASN A 114 -8.31 5.10 8.09
CA ASN A 114 -7.05 4.41 7.86
C ASN A 114 -6.47 4.99 6.56
N THR A 115 -5.36 5.72 6.67
CA THR A 115 -4.90 6.61 5.60
C THR A 115 -3.46 6.31 5.20
N ALA A 116 -3.24 5.96 3.94
CA ALA A 116 -1.91 5.89 3.37
C ALA A 116 -1.48 7.28 2.88
N VAL A 117 -0.27 7.70 3.28
CA VAL A 117 0.36 8.93 2.81
C VAL A 117 1.61 8.56 2.02
N ILE A 118 1.75 9.17 0.87
CA ILE A 118 2.90 9.05 -0.01
C ILE A 118 3.76 10.30 0.17
N PHE A 119 4.93 10.15 0.78
CA PHE A 119 5.92 11.22 0.90
C PHE A 119 6.92 11.10 -0.24
N ASP A 120 7.15 12.19 -0.97
CA ASP A 120 8.17 12.21 -2.00
C ASP A 120 9.58 12.33 -1.39
N ALA A 121 10.59 12.15 -2.21
CA ALA A 121 12.00 12.15 -1.82
C ALA A 121 12.53 13.48 -1.24
N ASP A 122 11.76 14.55 -1.35
CA ASP A 122 12.02 15.84 -0.71
C ASP A 122 11.25 16.01 0.62
N GLY A 123 10.48 15.00 1.02
CA GLY A 123 9.62 15.02 2.20
C GLY A 123 8.25 15.66 1.98
N SER A 124 7.97 16.19 0.79
CA SER A 124 6.64 16.71 0.48
C SER A 124 5.61 15.58 0.37
N THR A 125 4.33 15.88 0.64
CA THR A 125 3.25 14.93 0.45
C THR A 125 2.87 14.89 -1.03
N ALA A 126 3.28 13.81 -1.72
CA ALA A 126 2.89 13.53 -3.11
C ALA A 126 1.42 13.14 -3.22
N GLY A 127 0.87 12.51 -2.17
CA GLY A 127 -0.52 12.14 -2.16
C GLY A 127 -1.03 11.48 -0.89
N VAL A 128 -2.36 11.40 -0.81
CA VAL A 128 -3.10 10.80 0.29
C VAL A 128 -4.17 9.86 -0.26
N TYR A 129 -4.24 8.66 0.28
CA TYR A 129 -5.27 7.68 0.00
C TYR A 129 -5.93 7.22 1.31
N ARG A 130 -7.24 7.27 1.39
CA ARG A 130 -8.02 6.74 2.52
C ARG A 130 -8.59 5.38 2.14
N LYS A 131 -8.34 4.38 2.96
CA LYS A 131 -8.79 2.98 2.76
C LYS A 131 -10.28 2.96 2.41
N MET A 132 -10.60 2.41 1.25
CA MET A 132 -11.97 2.42 0.72
C MET A 132 -12.81 1.26 1.28
N HIS A 133 -12.21 0.08 1.42
CA HIS A 133 -12.89 -1.10 1.92
C HIS A 133 -12.49 -1.33 3.38
N ILE A 134 -13.46 -1.24 4.27
CA ILE A 134 -13.26 -1.38 5.72
C ILE A 134 -13.81 -2.73 6.17
N PRO A 135 -12.96 -3.64 6.69
CA PRO A 135 -13.40 -4.93 7.19
C PRO A 135 -14.19 -4.82 8.51
N ASP A 136 -14.92 -5.87 8.81
CA ASP A 136 -15.66 -6.04 10.07
C ASP A 136 -15.76 -7.53 10.39
N ASP A 137 -14.64 -8.10 10.77
CA ASP A 137 -14.50 -9.50 11.17
C ASP A 137 -14.01 -9.60 12.62
N PRO A 138 -14.20 -10.73 13.31
CA PRO A 138 -13.60 -10.94 14.62
C PRO A 138 -12.11 -10.59 14.65
N LEU A 139 -11.69 -9.78 15.61
CA LEU A 139 -10.35 -9.22 15.78
C LEU A 139 -9.91 -8.23 14.66
N PHE A 140 -10.81 -7.87 13.75
CA PHE A 140 -10.61 -6.86 12.71
C PHE A 140 -11.81 -5.91 12.64
N TYR A 141 -12.21 -5.34 13.80
CA TYR A 141 -13.36 -4.46 13.95
C TYR A 141 -13.07 -3.04 13.45
N GLU A 142 -12.61 -2.93 12.20
CA GLU A 142 -12.20 -1.64 11.65
C GLU A 142 -13.39 -0.68 11.43
N LYS A 143 -14.60 -1.19 11.21
CA LYS A 143 -15.79 -0.34 11.05
C LYS A 143 -16.15 0.44 12.32
N PHE A 144 -15.73 -0.02 13.50
CA PHE A 144 -15.88 0.74 14.74
C PHE A 144 -15.03 2.01 14.71
N TYR A 145 -13.85 1.97 14.06
CA TYR A 145 -12.88 3.05 14.08
C TYR A 145 -12.92 3.93 12.83
N PHE A 146 -13.07 3.35 11.64
CA PHE A 146 -12.78 4.04 10.39
C PHE A 146 -14.02 4.27 9.54
N THR A 147 -14.13 5.50 9.07
CA THR A 147 -15.01 5.87 7.97
C THR A 147 -14.38 5.37 6.66
N PRO A 148 -15.15 4.78 5.72
CA PRO A 148 -14.68 4.47 4.39
C PRO A 148 -14.06 5.69 3.70
N GLY A 149 -13.07 5.43 2.84
CA GLY A 149 -12.35 6.47 2.11
C GLY A 149 -13.27 7.29 1.20
N ASP A 150 -12.98 8.56 1.09
CA ASP A 150 -13.77 9.55 0.34
C ASP A 150 -13.01 10.23 -0.81
N LEU A 151 -11.77 9.77 -1.05
CA LEU A 151 -10.90 10.33 -2.10
C LEU A 151 -10.92 9.52 -3.40
N GLY A 152 -11.51 8.32 -3.38
CA GLY A 152 -11.51 7.38 -4.50
C GLY A 152 -10.14 6.73 -4.72
N PHE A 153 -10.07 5.89 -5.76
CA PHE A 153 -8.85 5.19 -6.15
C PHE A 153 -7.97 6.09 -7.02
N ARG A 154 -6.72 6.28 -6.62
CA ARG A 154 -5.81 7.26 -7.23
C ARG A 154 -4.40 6.70 -7.38
N SER A 155 -3.64 7.34 -8.25
CA SER A 155 -2.20 7.19 -8.33
C SER A 155 -1.52 8.55 -8.21
N PHE A 156 -0.26 8.56 -7.77
CA PHE A 156 0.48 9.75 -7.43
C PHE A 156 1.83 9.75 -8.11
N ASN A 157 2.21 10.88 -8.68
CA ASN A 157 3.54 11.06 -9.24
C ASN A 157 4.53 11.27 -8.10
N THR A 158 5.63 10.55 -8.15
CA THR A 158 6.76 10.70 -7.24
C THR A 158 8.04 10.85 -8.04
N ARG A 159 9.13 11.21 -7.38
CA ARG A 159 10.45 11.28 -8.00
C ARG A 159 10.84 9.98 -8.72
N TYR A 160 10.44 8.83 -8.21
CA TYR A 160 10.89 7.51 -8.69
C TYR A 160 9.81 6.70 -9.40
N GLY A 161 8.70 7.32 -9.77
CA GLY A 161 7.67 6.66 -10.52
C GLY A 161 6.27 7.01 -10.07
N ARG A 162 5.29 6.56 -10.85
CA ARG A 162 3.88 6.76 -10.52
C ARG A 162 3.37 5.57 -9.72
N VAL A 163 2.99 5.83 -8.48
CA VAL A 163 2.58 4.81 -7.52
C VAL A 163 1.11 4.91 -7.17
N GLY A 164 0.49 3.79 -6.86
CA GLY A 164 -0.82 3.71 -6.25
C GLY A 164 -0.72 3.02 -4.89
N ALA A 165 -1.48 3.50 -3.90
CA ALA A 165 -1.63 2.84 -2.63
C ALA A 165 -3.06 2.33 -2.48
N CYS A 166 -3.19 1.08 -2.06
CA CYS A 166 -4.40 0.45 -1.56
C CYS A 166 -4.06 -0.15 -0.20
N VAL A 167 -4.97 -0.13 0.78
CA VAL A 167 -4.64 -0.55 2.14
C VAL A 167 -5.35 -1.84 2.49
N CYS A 168 -4.59 -2.86 2.86
CA CYS A 168 -5.03 -4.13 3.45
C CYS A 168 -6.28 -4.72 2.77
N TRP A 169 -7.48 -4.54 3.34
CA TRP A 169 -8.74 -5.13 2.85
C TRP A 169 -9.05 -4.78 1.39
N ASP A 170 -8.57 -3.64 0.87
CA ASP A 170 -8.65 -3.30 -0.56
C ASP A 170 -8.03 -4.37 -1.46
N GLN A 171 -7.10 -5.17 -0.92
CA GLN A 171 -6.39 -6.24 -1.64
C GLN A 171 -7.31 -7.34 -2.18
N TRP A 172 -8.50 -7.52 -1.61
CA TRP A 172 -9.46 -8.53 -2.03
C TRP A 172 -10.36 -8.08 -3.18
N PHE A 173 -10.31 -6.80 -3.55
CA PHE A 173 -11.20 -6.19 -4.53
C PHE A 173 -10.45 -5.86 -5.83
N PRO A 174 -10.66 -6.63 -6.92
CA PRO A 174 -10.04 -6.36 -8.22
C PRO A 174 -10.29 -4.95 -8.74
N GLU A 175 -11.44 -4.35 -8.38
CA GLU A 175 -11.84 -2.99 -8.75
C GLU A 175 -10.86 -1.96 -8.19
N ALA A 176 -10.39 -2.13 -6.95
CA ALA A 176 -9.42 -1.23 -6.31
C ALA A 176 -8.11 -1.20 -7.11
N ALA A 177 -7.54 -2.37 -7.38
CA ALA A 177 -6.33 -2.51 -8.18
C ALA A 177 -6.52 -1.96 -9.60
N ARG A 178 -7.65 -2.29 -10.24
CA ARG A 178 -7.96 -1.85 -11.61
C ARG A 178 -8.09 -0.34 -11.71
N LEU A 179 -8.86 0.29 -10.85
CA LEU A 179 -9.07 1.74 -10.88
C LEU A 179 -7.77 2.50 -10.59
N THR A 180 -6.97 2.02 -9.64
CA THR A 180 -5.67 2.61 -9.32
C THR A 180 -4.68 2.46 -10.49
N ALA A 181 -4.66 1.31 -11.17
CA ALA A 181 -3.85 1.10 -12.38
C ALA A 181 -4.33 1.95 -13.56
N LEU A 182 -5.65 2.12 -13.74
CA LEU A 182 -6.23 3.00 -14.77
C LEU A 182 -5.93 4.48 -14.50
N ALA A 183 -5.75 4.86 -13.22
CA ALA A 183 -5.26 6.18 -12.85
C ALA A 183 -3.76 6.38 -13.20
N GLY A 184 -3.08 5.34 -13.72
CA GLY A 184 -1.72 5.40 -14.26
C GLY A 184 -0.63 4.82 -13.35
N ALA A 185 -0.96 4.13 -12.26
CA ALA A 185 0.04 3.49 -11.41
C ALA A 185 0.85 2.46 -12.18
N ALA A 186 2.18 2.53 -12.03
CA ALA A 186 3.14 1.51 -12.48
C ALA A 186 3.47 0.50 -11.36
N ILE A 187 3.31 0.95 -10.11
CA ILE A 187 3.54 0.15 -8.90
C ILE A 187 2.30 0.30 -8.01
N LEU A 188 1.71 -0.80 -7.59
CA LEU A 188 0.68 -0.85 -6.56
C LEU A 188 1.30 -1.29 -5.23
N LEU A 189 1.10 -0.49 -4.20
CA LEU A 189 1.62 -0.70 -2.86
C LEU A 189 0.47 -1.02 -1.91
N TYR A 190 0.63 -2.05 -1.11
CA TYR A 190 -0.36 -2.52 -0.16
C TYR A 190 0.23 -2.56 1.26
N PRO A 191 0.19 -1.45 2.01
CA PRO A 191 0.31 -1.52 3.47
C PRO A 191 -0.74 -2.47 4.02
N THR A 192 -0.34 -3.50 4.76
CA THR A 192 -1.21 -4.60 5.17
C THR A 192 -0.99 -4.97 6.64
N ALA A 193 -2.06 -5.43 7.29
CA ALA A 193 -2.07 -6.08 8.60
C ALA A 193 -3.03 -7.28 8.51
N ILE A 194 -2.51 -8.41 8.04
CA ILE A 194 -3.29 -9.64 7.90
C ILE A 194 -2.56 -10.81 8.59
N GLY A 195 -3.33 -11.67 9.25
CA GLY A 195 -2.79 -12.76 10.05
C GLY A 195 -3.81 -13.85 10.30
N TRP A 196 -3.40 -14.84 11.03
CA TRP A 196 -4.23 -15.97 11.45
C TRP A 196 -4.82 -15.74 12.83
N GLN A 197 -6.06 -16.15 13.00
CA GLN A 197 -6.64 -16.38 14.31
C GLN A 197 -6.27 -17.78 14.77
N ALA A 198 -5.96 -17.96 16.06
CA ALA A 198 -5.41 -19.21 16.58
C ALA A 198 -6.32 -20.42 16.30
N HIS A 199 -7.65 -20.22 16.33
CA HIS A 199 -8.61 -21.30 16.16
C HIS A 199 -8.76 -21.81 14.71
N GLU A 200 -8.41 -21.00 13.72
CA GLU A 200 -8.57 -21.33 12.30
C GLU A 200 -7.25 -21.64 11.59
N LYS A 201 -6.11 -21.26 12.20
CA LYS A 201 -4.79 -21.40 11.57
C LYS A 201 -4.49 -22.82 11.14
N ALA A 202 -4.83 -23.83 11.98
CA ALA A 202 -4.51 -25.23 11.71
C ALA A 202 -5.31 -25.77 10.51
N GLU A 203 -6.55 -25.32 10.33
CA GLU A 203 -7.45 -25.81 9.28
C GLU A 203 -7.33 -24.99 7.99
N PHE A 204 -7.32 -23.67 8.10
CA PHE A 204 -7.43 -22.76 6.96
C PHE A 204 -6.17 -21.95 6.67
N GLY A 205 -5.19 -21.91 7.58
CA GLY A 205 -4.07 -20.98 7.52
C GLY A 205 -3.28 -21.04 6.21
N ALA A 206 -3.01 -22.24 5.69
CA ALA A 206 -2.30 -22.40 4.43
C ALA A 206 -3.12 -21.89 3.23
N SER A 207 -4.43 -22.17 3.22
CA SER A 207 -5.33 -21.73 2.14
C SER A 207 -5.57 -20.22 2.18
N GLN A 208 -5.69 -19.61 3.37
CA GLN A 208 -5.83 -18.17 3.55
C GLN A 208 -4.61 -17.42 3.01
N HIS A 209 -3.39 -17.85 3.40
CA HIS A 209 -2.16 -17.24 2.90
C HIS A 209 -2.02 -17.42 1.38
N ASN A 210 -2.29 -18.60 0.84
CA ASN A 210 -2.24 -18.85 -0.59
C ASN A 210 -3.25 -18.00 -1.37
N ALA A 211 -4.47 -17.83 -0.85
CA ALA A 211 -5.47 -16.96 -1.44
C ALA A 211 -5.00 -15.50 -1.49
N TRP A 212 -4.42 -15.00 -0.39
CA TRP A 212 -3.86 -13.67 -0.31
C TRP A 212 -2.76 -13.41 -1.35
N GLU A 213 -1.74 -14.27 -1.40
CA GLU A 213 -0.66 -14.13 -2.37
C GLU A 213 -1.17 -14.23 -3.82
N THR A 214 -2.07 -15.21 -4.08
CA THR A 214 -2.67 -15.41 -5.40
C THR A 214 -3.44 -14.17 -5.85
N MET A 215 -4.24 -13.59 -4.97
CA MET A 215 -5.02 -12.39 -5.28
C MET A 215 -4.13 -11.21 -5.62
N MET A 216 -3.09 -10.97 -4.83
CA MET A 216 -2.14 -9.87 -5.06
C MET A 216 -1.36 -10.06 -6.38
N ARG A 217 -0.90 -11.26 -6.67
CA ARG A 217 -0.25 -11.61 -7.94
C ARG A 217 -1.20 -11.46 -9.13
N SER A 218 -2.48 -11.78 -8.95
CA SER A 218 -3.50 -11.58 -9.99
C SER A 218 -3.68 -10.09 -10.34
N HIS A 219 -3.56 -9.19 -9.35
CA HIS A 219 -3.58 -7.75 -9.61
C HIS A 219 -2.39 -7.30 -10.46
N ALA A 220 -1.20 -7.83 -10.21
CA ALA A 220 -0.03 -7.55 -11.04
C ALA A 220 -0.25 -7.99 -12.49
N ILE A 221 -0.70 -9.23 -12.70
CA ILE A 221 -0.95 -9.81 -14.02
C ILE A 221 -2.04 -9.04 -14.77
N ALA A 222 -3.21 -8.88 -14.12
CA ALA A 222 -4.38 -8.29 -14.77
C ALA A 222 -4.19 -6.83 -15.17
N ASN A 223 -3.27 -6.11 -14.50
CA ASN A 223 -3.01 -4.69 -14.74
C ASN A 223 -1.66 -4.41 -15.39
N GLY A 224 -0.79 -5.43 -15.54
CA GLY A 224 0.57 -5.27 -16.06
C GLY A 224 1.39 -4.26 -15.24
N VAL A 225 1.42 -4.42 -13.91
CA VAL A 225 2.09 -3.51 -12.95
C VAL A 225 2.90 -4.30 -11.93
N PHE A 226 3.87 -3.66 -11.29
CA PHE A 226 4.49 -4.21 -10.09
C PHE A 226 3.52 -4.15 -8.92
N VAL A 227 3.57 -5.15 -8.05
CA VAL A 227 2.80 -5.16 -6.79
C VAL A 227 3.72 -5.46 -5.63
N ALA A 228 3.59 -4.70 -4.55
CA ALA A 228 4.31 -4.91 -3.31
C ALA A 228 3.34 -4.91 -2.12
N ALA A 229 3.38 -5.98 -1.34
CA ALA A 229 2.59 -6.14 -0.13
C ALA A 229 3.51 -6.06 1.10
N ALA A 230 3.30 -5.04 1.93
CA ALA A 230 4.02 -4.84 3.18
C ALA A 230 3.14 -5.29 4.34
N ASN A 231 3.33 -6.50 4.83
CA ASN A 231 2.59 -7.02 5.97
C ASN A 231 3.39 -6.88 7.27
N ARG A 232 2.70 -6.81 8.40
CA ARG A 232 3.34 -6.91 9.71
C ARG A 232 3.58 -8.37 10.09
N THR A 233 4.44 -8.62 11.08
CA THR A 233 4.73 -9.95 11.63
C THR A 233 4.61 -9.95 13.14
N GLY A 234 4.43 -11.14 13.72
CA GLY A 234 4.40 -11.36 15.15
C GLY A 234 3.01 -11.51 15.73
N LEU A 235 2.97 -11.90 16.99
CA LEU A 235 1.73 -12.11 17.75
C LEU A 235 1.32 -10.82 18.45
N GLU A 236 0.14 -10.32 18.13
CA GLU A 236 -0.48 -9.19 18.81
C GLU A 236 -1.88 -9.62 19.27
N GLY A 237 -2.10 -9.69 20.58
CA GLY A 237 -3.39 -10.13 21.15
C GLY A 237 -3.80 -11.51 20.61
N GLY A 238 -4.92 -11.56 19.88
CA GLY A 238 -5.49 -12.81 19.32
C GLY A 238 -5.09 -13.10 17.86
N VAL A 239 -4.28 -12.25 17.24
CA VAL A 239 -3.88 -12.37 15.84
C VAL A 239 -2.39 -12.66 15.73
N GLU A 240 -2.04 -13.72 15.04
CA GLU A 240 -0.68 -13.98 14.57
C GLU A 240 -0.53 -13.42 13.15
N PHE A 241 0.04 -12.21 13.05
CA PHE A 241 0.32 -11.59 11.76
C PHE A 241 1.38 -12.39 11.02
N TRP A 242 1.04 -12.89 9.84
CA TRP A 242 1.84 -13.94 9.17
C TRP A 242 3.03 -13.44 8.36
N GLY A 243 3.37 -12.15 8.42
CA GLY A 243 4.50 -11.65 7.66
C GLY A 243 4.37 -11.95 6.18
N ALA A 244 5.35 -12.67 5.63
CA ALA A 244 5.39 -13.09 4.23
C ALA A 244 5.19 -11.95 3.22
N SER A 245 5.60 -10.73 3.59
CA SER A 245 5.64 -9.58 2.68
C SER A 245 6.34 -9.96 1.39
N PHE A 246 5.89 -9.44 0.25
CA PHE A 246 6.50 -9.80 -1.02
C PHE A 246 6.38 -8.71 -2.08
N ILE A 247 7.20 -8.85 -3.11
CA ILE A 247 7.20 -8.01 -4.31
C ILE A 247 7.06 -8.93 -5.52
N CYS A 248 6.16 -8.60 -6.45
CA CYS A 248 6.05 -9.32 -7.71
C CYS A 248 6.09 -8.38 -8.93
N ASP A 249 6.54 -8.96 -10.06
CA ASP A 249 6.64 -8.28 -11.34
C ASP A 249 5.27 -8.18 -12.06
N PRO A 250 5.18 -7.44 -13.19
CA PRO A 250 3.95 -7.31 -13.97
C PRO A 250 3.40 -8.62 -14.58
N ARG A 251 4.13 -9.73 -14.48
CA ARG A 251 3.69 -11.08 -14.87
C ARG A 251 3.25 -11.93 -13.65
N GLY A 252 3.31 -11.36 -12.44
CA GLY A 252 2.96 -12.03 -11.21
C GLY A 252 4.04 -12.98 -10.67
N ASN A 253 5.28 -12.91 -11.18
CA ASN A 253 6.38 -13.65 -10.60
C ASN A 253 6.82 -12.98 -9.30
N VAL A 254 6.90 -13.76 -8.22
CA VAL A 254 7.41 -13.27 -6.94
C VAL A 254 8.93 -13.09 -7.07
N LEU A 255 9.38 -11.83 -6.95
CA LEU A 255 10.79 -11.44 -7.04
C LEU A 255 11.51 -11.56 -5.70
N ALA A 256 10.81 -11.27 -4.61
CA ALA A 256 11.29 -11.46 -3.25
C ALA A 256 10.11 -11.73 -2.31
N ARG A 257 10.35 -12.53 -1.28
CA ARG A 257 9.39 -12.82 -0.20
C ARG A 257 10.12 -12.88 1.14
N ALA A 258 9.54 -12.23 2.15
CA ALA A 258 10.00 -12.33 3.54
C ALA A 258 9.49 -13.62 4.21
N SER A 259 10.14 -13.99 5.31
CA SER A 259 9.66 -15.09 6.17
C SER A 259 8.37 -14.72 6.88
N HIS A 260 7.73 -15.72 7.49
CA HIS A 260 6.50 -15.50 8.26
C HIS A 260 6.74 -14.81 9.60
N ASP A 261 7.88 -15.01 10.21
CA ASP A 261 8.11 -14.78 11.64
C ASP A 261 9.24 -13.80 11.96
N LYS A 262 9.91 -13.25 10.95
CA LYS A 262 11.06 -12.34 11.17
C LYS A 262 10.75 -10.93 10.71
N GLU A 263 11.40 -9.97 11.34
CA GLU A 263 11.50 -8.61 10.81
C GLU A 263 12.50 -8.60 9.66
N GLU A 264 12.07 -8.18 8.50
CA GLU A 264 12.87 -8.18 7.28
C GLU A 264 12.58 -6.95 6.42
N THR A 265 13.59 -6.51 5.70
CA THR A 265 13.43 -5.49 4.64
C THR A 265 13.81 -6.13 3.31
N LEU A 266 12.82 -6.25 2.43
CA LEU A 266 13.05 -6.73 1.06
C LEU A 266 13.51 -5.58 0.20
N LEU A 267 14.45 -5.84 -0.73
CA LEU A 267 14.85 -4.89 -1.77
C LEU A 267 14.83 -5.59 -3.13
N VAL A 268 14.20 -4.95 -4.11
CA VAL A 268 14.10 -5.47 -5.49
C VAL A 268 14.29 -4.33 -6.49
N GLU A 269 15.18 -4.52 -7.44
CA GLU A 269 15.28 -3.64 -8.61
C GLU A 269 14.12 -3.89 -9.58
N CYS A 270 13.32 -2.86 -9.83
CA CYS A 270 12.19 -2.87 -10.73
C CYS A 270 12.49 -2.02 -11.96
N ASN A 271 12.53 -2.62 -13.14
CA ASN A 271 12.57 -1.87 -14.38
C ASN A 271 11.14 -1.49 -14.81
N LEU A 272 10.77 -0.23 -14.65
CA LEU A 272 9.41 0.26 -14.92
C LEU A 272 9.03 0.19 -16.41
N ASP A 273 9.99 0.11 -17.34
CA ASP A 273 9.71 -0.09 -18.77
C ASP A 273 9.01 -1.43 -19.02
N GLN A 274 9.16 -2.40 -18.11
CA GLN A 274 8.45 -3.68 -18.20
C GLN A 274 6.93 -3.52 -18.17
N VAL A 275 6.42 -2.46 -17.55
CA VAL A 275 4.98 -2.16 -17.52
C VAL A 275 4.44 -1.93 -18.93
N ASP A 276 5.14 -1.10 -19.72
CA ASP A 276 4.76 -0.85 -21.12
C ASP A 276 4.94 -2.09 -21.99
N VAL A 277 6.06 -2.79 -21.83
CA VAL A 277 6.35 -4.04 -22.56
C VAL A 277 5.25 -5.07 -22.31
N VAL A 278 4.89 -5.32 -21.04
CA VAL A 278 3.87 -6.32 -20.71
C VAL A 278 2.50 -5.90 -21.23
N ARG A 279 2.09 -4.63 -21.04
CA ARG A 279 0.81 -4.10 -21.52
C ARG A 279 0.70 -4.06 -23.04
N THR A 280 1.84 -3.98 -23.75
CA THR A 280 1.89 -4.05 -25.21
C THR A 280 1.71 -5.47 -25.70
N HIS A 281 2.40 -6.45 -25.10
CA HIS A 281 2.37 -7.85 -25.53
C HIS A 281 1.12 -8.60 -25.03
N TRP A 282 0.64 -8.27 -23.83
CA TRP A 282 -0.61 -8.76 -23.26
C TRP A 282 -1.57 -7.57 -23.06
N PRO A 283 -2.33 -7.23 -24.10
CA PRO A 283 -3.02 -5.95 -24.14
C PRO A 283 -4.33 -5.93 -23.34
N PHE A 284 -4.33 -6.45 -22.13
CA PHE A 284 -5.55 -6.57 -21.29
C PHE A 284 -6.26 -5.24 -21.08
N LEU A 285 -5.53 -4.12 -20.99
CA LEU A 285 -6.16 -2.81 -20.83
C LEU A 285 -6.83 -2.32 -22.15
N ARG A 286 -6.22 -2.62 -23.30
CA ARG A 286 -6.76 -2.26 -24.62
C ARG A 286 -8.00 -3.08 -24.97
N ASP A 287 -8.01 -4.37 -24.57
CA ASP A 287 -9.05 -5.33 -24.93
C ASP A 287 -10.26 -5.27 -23.96
N ARG A 288 -10.27 -4.33 -23.01
CA ARG A 288 -11.39 -4.15 -22.08
C ARG A 288 -12.68 -3.79 -22.82
N ARG A 289 -13.75 -4.48 -22.47
CA ARG A 289 -15.11 -4.24 -22.97
C ARG A 289 -15.81 -3.20 -22.09
N VAL A 290 -15.29 -1.95 -22.13
CA VAL A 290 -15.81 -0.84 -21.30
C VAL A 290 -17.29 -0.55 -21.56
N ASP A 291 -17.79 -0.90 -22.72
CA ASP A 291 -19.19 -0.86 -23.14
C ASP A 291 -20.09 -1.85 -22.38
N ALA A 292 -19.50 -2.92 -21.79
CA ALA A 292 -20.22 -4.01 -21.13
C ALA A 292 -20.08 -4.04 -19.61
N TYR A 293 -19.33 -3.10 -19.00
CA TYR A 293 -19.03 -3.13 -17.56
C TYR A 293 -19.97 -2.27 -16.69
N GLY A 294 -21.08 -1.77 -17.23
CA GLY A 294 -21.99 -0.91 -16.48
C GLY A 294 -22.55 -1.54 -15.19
N ASP A 295 -22.71 -2.85 -15.18
CA ASP A 295 -23.25 -3.59 -14.05
C ASP A 295 -22.27 -3.81 -12.87
N LEU A 296 -20.98 -3.48 -13.05
CA LEU A 296 -19.99 -3.56 -11.95
C LEU A 296 -20.34 -2.64 -10.77
N SER A 297 -21.19 -1.63 -10.97
CA SER A 297 -21.67 -0.76 -9.89
C SER A 297 -22.81 -1.36 -9.08
N LYS A 298 -23.38 -2.49 -9.51
CA LYS A 298 -24.43 -3.21 -8.80
C LYS A 298 -23.83 -4.24 -7.84
N ARG A 299 -24.49 -4.44 -6.70
CA ARG A 299 -24.07 -5.44 -5.71
C ARG A 299 -24.32 -6.86 -6.18
N TYR A 300 -25.39 -7.07 -6.91
CA TYR A 300 -25.84 -8.36 -7.45
C TYR A 300 -26.68 -8.12 -8.72
N LEU A 301 -26.73 -9.10 -9.60
CA LEU A 301 -27.56 -9.09 -10.81
C LEU A 301 -28.68 -10.13 -10.63
N ASP A 302 -29.95 -9.70 -10.76
CA ASP A 302 -31.12 -10.55 -10.75
C ASP A 302 -31.36 -11.19 -12.13
#